data_a7540d44cbc59557648459f8f722076a
#
_entry.id   a7540d44cbc59557648459f8f722076a
#
_cell.length_a   1.000
_cell.length_b   1.000
_cell.length_c   1.000
_cell.angle_alpha   90.00
_cell.angle_beta   90.00
_cell.angle_gamma   90.00
#
_symmetry.space_group_name_H-M   'P 1'
#
loop_
_entity.id
_entity.type
_entity.pdbx_description
1 polymer ?
#
loop_
_entity_poly.entity_id
_entity_poly.type
_entity_poly.pdbx_seq_one_letter_code
_entity_poly.pdbx_strand_id
1 'polypeptide(L)' 'MYTTDVIWWGYTIFVAVLALFMLYFASKVGQKGG' A
#
# COMPACT_ATOMS: atom_id res chain seq x y z
N MET A 1 -3.32 1.20 -25.02
CA MET A 1 -3.68 -0.18 -24.92
C MET A 1 -3.16 -0.77 -23.64
N TYR A 2 -4.01 -1.34 -22.85
CA TYR A 2 -3.60 -1.91 -21.57
C TYR A 2 -3.40 -3.40 -21.69
N THR A 3 -2.30 -3.87 -21.22
CA THR A 3 -2.04 -5.30 -21.23
C THR A 3 -2.15 -5.81 -19.81
N THR A 4 -2.22 -7.12 -19.69
CA THR A 4 -2.33 -7.73 -18.38
C THR A 4 -1.15 -7.33 -17.49
N ASP A 5 0.01 -7.20 -18.10
CA ASP A 5 1.18 -6.82 -17.34
C ASP A 5 1.01 -5.46 -16.68
N VAL A 6 0.48 -4.52 -17.45
CA VAL A 6 0.29 -3.17 -16.93
C VAL A 6 -0.68 -3.18 -15.77
N ILE A 7 -1.75 -3.96 -15.90
CA ILE A 7 -2.73 -4.03 -14.83
C ILE A 7 -2.12 -4.65 -13.59
N TRP A 8 -1.36 -5.70 -13.76
CA TRP A 8 -0.71 -6.36 -12.64
C TRP A 8 0.25 -5.42 -11.94
N TRP A 9 1.03 -4.71 -12.72
CA TRP A 9 1.99 -3.76 -12.17
C TRP A 9 1.28 -2.67 -11.38
N GLY A 10 0.24 -2.12 -11.96
CA GLY A 10 -0.51 -1.07 -11.29
C GLY A 10 -1.13 -1.54 -10.00
N TYR A 11 -1.65 -2.74 -10.03
CA TYR A 11 -2.28 -3.29 -8.84
C TYR A 11 -1.25 -3.50 -7.72
N THR A 12 -0.11 -4.05 -8.09
CA THR A 12 0.94 -4.30 -7.11
C THR A 12 1.41 -3.01 -6.47
N ILE A 13 1.62 -2.00 -7.28
CA ILE A 13 2.08 -0.73 -6.76
C ILE A 13 1.01 -0.11 -5.86
N PHE A 14 -0.23 -0.21 -6.27
CA PHE A 14 -1.32 0.35 -5.49
C PHE A 14 -1.39 -0.31 -4.11
N VAL A 15 -1.31 -1.62 -4.09
CA VAL A 15 -1.39 -2.35 -2.83
C VAL A 15 -0.19 -2.01 -1.95
N ALA A 16 0.97 -1.89 -2.55
CA ALA A 16 2.17 -1.57 -1.79
C ALA A 16 2.05 -0.20 -1.14
N VAL A 17 1.59 0.77 -1.91
CA VAL A 17 1.43 2.12 -1.38
C VAL A 17 0.39 2.13 -0.28
N LEU A 18 -0.70 1.40 -0.49
CA LEU A 18 -1.74 1.35 0.52
C LEU A 18 -1.24 0.72 1.81
N ALA A 19 -0.48 -0.34 1.68
CA ALA A 19 0.06 -1.01 2.86
C ALA A 19 0.99 -0.08 3.62
N LEU A 20 1.83 0.62 2.89
CA LEU A 20 2.74 1.56 3.51
C LEU A 20 1.98 2.68 4.20
N PHE A 21 0.95 3.16 3.56
CA PHE A 21 0.15 4.23 4.12
C PHE A 21 -0.51 3.78 5.41
N MET A 22 -1.05 2.58 5.39
CA MET A 22 -1.71 2.06 6.57
C MET A 22 -0.73 1.88 7.71
N LEU A 23 0.43 1.37 7.38
CA LEU A 23 1.45 1.15 8.38
C LEU A 23 1.88 2.46 9.01
N TYR A 24 2.06 3.47 8.19
CA TYR A 24 2.45 4.77 8.69
C TYR A 24 1.38 5.34 9.61
N PHE A 25 0.14 5.20 9.23
CA PHE A 25 -0.96 5.71 10.01
C PHE A 25 -1.06 4.99 11.34
N ALA A 26 -0.96 3.68 11.30
CA ALA A 26 -1.04 2.90 12.52
C ALA A 26 0.13 3.21 13.45
N SER A 27 1.27 3.39 12.88
CA SER A 27 2.43 3.71 13.70
C SER A 27 2.27 5.05 14.38
N LYS A 28 1.59 5.95 13.72
CA LYS A 28 1.43 7.26 14.31
C LYS A 28 0.35 7.28 15.38
N VAL A 29 -0.66 6.49 15.19
CA VAL A 29 -1.78 6.51 16.11
C VAL A 29 -1.64 5.49 17.20
N GLY A 30 -1.51 4.25 16.82
CA GLY A 30 -1.50 3.19 17.79
C GLY A 30 -0.12 2.82 18.23
N GLN A 31 0.77 3.66 18.04
CA GLN A 31 2.13 3.30 18.37
C GLN A 31 2.34 3.09 19.85
N LYS A 32 1.75 3.89 20.64
CA LYS A 32 1.99 3.80 22.04
C LYS A 32 1.79 2.41 22.59
N GLY A 33 0.93 1.73 22.06
CA GLY A 33 0.62 0.46 22.63
C GLY A 33 1.80 -0.26 23.18
N GLY A 34 2.74 -0.12 22.69
CA GLY A 34 3.79 -0.84 23.35
C GLY A 34 3.21 -1.85 24.21
#